data_5a93acba59eabedf388e1f1781885d8d
#
_entry.id   5a93acba59eabedf388e1f1781885d8d
#
_cell.length_a   1.000
_cell.length_b   1.000
_cell.length_c   1.000
_cell.angle_alpha   90.00
_cell.angle_beta   90.00
_cell.angle_gamma   90.00
#
_symmetry.space_group_name_H-M   'P 1'
#
loop_
_entity.id
_entity.type
_entity.pdbx_description
1 polymer ?
#
loop_
_entity_poly.entity_id
_entity_poly.type
_entity_poly.pdbx_seq_one_letter_code
_entity_poly.pdbx_strand_id
1 'polypeptide(L)'
;MKVGVPSEVKNHEDRVALTPSGVHELVRAGHQVFVETRAGVGSAILDEDFVAAGATILGTADEVWDTADLVLKVKEPIAEEYHRMRKGQVLFTYLHLAASRPCTDALLESGITSIAYETVQLPDGSLPLLAPMSEVAGRMAPQVGAHHLQSDGGGRGVLMGGVSGVYAAKVVVLGAGVSGMSAAAIALGMQAEVLLVDKNIARLRSADAIYQGHLQTVASNAYEIERAVIDADLVIGAVLVPGAKAPMLVSNQLVSQMKPGSVLVDIAIDQGGCFEDSHPTTHADPTYRVHNSLFYCVANMPGAVPHTSTYALTNVTLPYVLEIANLGWRDALRADPALALGLNTQEGILTCPPVGESLGLPSVTPSEVLN
;
A
#
# COMPACT_ATOMS: atom_id res chain seq x y z
N MET A 1 12.39 19.50 -16.86
CA MET A 1 12.64 19.18 -15.45
C MET A 1 13.63 18.02 -15.34
N LYS A 2 14.45 17.97 -14.30
CA LYS A 2 15.32 16.84 -13.99
C LYS A 2 14.61 15.92 -12.99
N VAL A 3 14.33 14.69 -13.40
CA VAL A 3 13.64 13.69 -12.58
C VAL A 3 14.66 12.68 -12.08
N GLY A 4 14.72 12.46 -10.78
CA GLY A 4 15.65 11.54 -10.14
C GLY A 4 14.93 10.35 -9.49
N VAL A 5 15.51 9.17 -9.64
CA VAL A 5 15.00 7.92 -9.08
C VAL A 5 16.14 7.25 -8.30
N PRO A 6 16.26 7.49 -7.00
CA PRO A 6 17.23 6.78 -6.15
C PRO A 6 16.76 5.35 -5.89
N SER A 7 17.69 4.50 -5.47
CA SER A 7 17.38 3.18 -4.91
C SER A 7 16.62 3.31 -3.59
N GLU A 8 15.69 2.41 -3.35
CA GLU A 8 15.05 2.32 -2.04
C GLU A 8 16.01 1.72 -1.00
N VAL A 9 16.00 2.30 0.19
CA VAL A 9 16.93 1.91 1.26
C VAL A 9 16.24 1.24 2.45
N LYS A 10 14.92 1.19 2.46
CA LYS A 10 14.18 0.46 3.50
C LYS A 10 14.38 -1.04 3.33
N ASN A 11 14.44 -1.73 4.47
CA ASN A 11 14.60 -3.18 4.47
C ASN A 11 13.47 -3.88 3.70
N HIS A 12 13.81 -4.83 2.83
CA HIS A 12 12.88 -5.55 1.96
C HIS A 12 12.05 -4.65 1.03
N GLU A 13 12.63 -3.53 0.57
CA GLU A 13 12.01 -2.66 -0.42
C GLU A 13 12.81 -2.71 -1.72
N ASP A 14 12.36 -3.57 -2.61
CA ASP A 14 12.97 -3.88 -3.90
C ASP A 14 12.19 -3.28 -5.09
N ARG A 15 11.16 -2.48 -4.82
CA ARG A 15 10.43 -1.75 -5.85
C ARG A 15 11.24 -0.54 -6.31
N VAL A 16 10.94 -0.04 -7.50
CA VAL A 16 11.49 1.20 -8.05
C VAL A 16 10.37 2.12 -8.51
N ALA A 17 10.54 3.42 -8.33
CA ALA A 17 9.47 4.41 -8.55
C ALA A 17 9.21 4.74 -10.03
N LEU A 18 10.00 4.20 -10.95
CA LEU A 18 9.84 4.43 -12.39
C LEU A 18 10.25 3.18 -13.16
N THR A 19 9.61 2.93 -14.30
CA THR A 19 9.95 1.86 -15.24
C THR A 19 10.60 2.43 -16.51
N PRO A 20 11.24 1.60 -17.36
CA PRO A 20 11.75 2.06 -18.65
C PRO A 20 10.70 2.73 -19.53
N SER A 21 9.45 2.26 -19.50
CA SER A 21 8.37 2.94 -20.24
C SER A 21 8.08 4.33 -19.71
N GLY A 22 8.13 4.52 -18.39
CA GLY A 22 7.98 5.84 -17.77
C GLY A 22 9.15 6.77 -18.10
N VAL A 23 10.38 6.24 -18.12
CA VAL A 23 11.56 6.99 -18.61
C VAL A 23 11.35 7.47 -20.04
N HIS A 24 10.94 6.56 -20.93
CA HIS A 24 10.70 6.89 -22.34
C HIS A 24 9.68 8.03 -22.49
N GLU A 25 8.57 7.99 -21.75
CA GLU A 25 7.54 9.05 -21.82
C GLU A 25 8.06 10.39 -21.29
N LEU A 26 8.81 10.41 -20.20
CA LEU A 26 9.41 11.62 -19.64
C LEU A 26 10.44 12.23 -20.60
N VAL A 27 11.32 11.41 -21.18
CA VAL A 27 12.33 11.86 -22.16
C VAL A 27 11.66 12.39 -23.43
N ARG A 28 10.61 11.72 -23.93
CA ARG A 28 9.80 12.17 -25.05
C ARG A 28 9.13 13.52 -24.78
N ALA A 29 8.75 13.78 -23.54
CA ALA A 29 8.19 15.06 -23.10
C ALA A 29 9.28 16.16 -22.88
N GLY A 30 10.56 15.85 -23.10
CA GLY A 30 11.66 16.80 -23.01
C GLY A 30 12.31 16.91 -21.62
N HIS A 31 12.05 15.95 -20.73
CA HIS A 31 12.66 15.90 -19.40
C HIS A 31 13.93 15.05 -19.41
N GLN A 32 14.79 15.28 -18.43
CA GLN A 32 15.97 14.47 -18.16
C GLN A 32 15.68 13.53 -17.00
N VAL A 33 16.00 12.24 -17.16
CA VAL A 33 15.77 11.23 -16.13
C VAL A 33 17.11 10.66 -15.67
N PHE A 34 17.32 10.66 -14.35
CA PHE A 34 18.51 10.16 -13.68
C PHE A 34 18.09 9.02 -12.74
N VAL A 35 18.71 7.88 -12.90
CA VAL A 35 18.40 6.68 -12.10
C VAL A 35 19.67 6.25 -11.39
N GLU A 36 19.58 5.94 -10.10
CA GLU A 36 20.71 5.36 -9.38
C GLU A 36 21.00 3.96 -9.92
N THR A 37 22.28 3.64 -10.06
CA THR A 37 22.70 2.31 -10.48
C THR A 37 22.05 1.23 -9.62
N ARG A 38 21.56 0.17 -10.26
CA ARG A 38 20.91 -0.98 -9.64
C ARG A 38 19.54 -0.71 -8.97
N ALA A 39 18.98 0.49 -9.07
CA ALA A 39 17.71 0.82 -8.42
C ALA A 39 16.54 -0.10 -8.84
N GLY A 40 16.56 -0.65 -10.04
CA GLY A 40 15.51 -1.53 -10.56
C GLY A 40 15.75 -3.02 -10.41
N VAL A 41 16.95 -3.45 -9.94
CA VAL A 41 17.37 -4.87 -9.96
C VAL A 41 16.39 -5.77 -9.19
N GLY A 42 15.92 -5.33 -8.03
CA GLY A 42 14.94 -6.09 -7.24
C GLY A 42 13.58 -6.27 -7.94
N SER A 43 13.27 -5.38 -8.88
CA SER A 43 12.07 -5.47 -9.74
C SER A 43 12.36 -6.11 -11.11
N ALA A 44 13.52 -6.75 -11.29
CA ALA A 44 14.00 -7.36 -12.54
C ALA A 44 14.10 -6.34 -13.70
N ILE A 45 14.51 -5.12 -13.40
CA ILE A 45 14.80 -4.05 -14.37
C ILE A 45 16.28 -3.69 -14.21
N LEU A 46 17.06 -3.83 -15.28
CA LEU A 46 18.48 -3.58 -15.26
C LEU A 46 18.81 -2.13 -15.67
N ASP A 47 20.02 -1.69 -15.36
CA ASP A 47 20.48 -0.34 -15.73
C ASP A 47 20.44 -0.14 -17.24
N GLU A 48 20.75 -1.18 -18.03
CA GLU A 48 20.70 -1.16 -19.48
C GLU A 48 19.29 -0.88 -20.02
N ASP A 49 18.24 -1.36 -19.33
CA ASP A 49 16.85 -1.11 -19.71
C ASP A 49 16.49 0.36 -19.55
N PHE A 50 16.94 0.98 -18.46
CA PHE A 50 16.76 2.41 -18.22
C PHE A 50 17.55 3.26 -19.22
N VAL A 51 18.79 2.88 -19.53
CA VAL A 51 19.63 3.57 -20.53
C VAL A 51 18.99 3.47 -21.92
N ALA A 52 18.52 2.30 -22.32
CA ALA A 52 17.83 2.10 -23.60
C ALA A 52 16.56 2.96 -23.74
N ALA A 53 15.89 3.26 -22.61
CA ALA A 53 14.75 4.16 -22.57
C ALA A 53 15.12 5.66 -22.54
N GLY A 54 16.41 5.98 -22.36
CA GLY A 54 16.93 7.35 -22.41
C GLY A 54 17.31 7.96 -21.06
N ALA A 55 17.37 7.18 -19.99
CA ALA A 55 17.86 7.65 -18.69
C ALA A 55 19.38 7.73 -18.64
N THR A 56 19.88 8.56 -17.74
CA THR A 56 21.28 8.59 -17.33
C THR A 56 21.43 7.86 -16.01
N ILE A 57 22.32 6.87 -15.92
CA ILE A 57 22.63 6.17 -14.66
C ILE A 57 23.66 6.99 -13.89
N LEU A 58 23.39 7.19 -12.61
CA LEU A 58 24.30 7.81 -11.64
C LEU A 58 24.77 6.76 -10.62
N GLY A 59 25.96 6.96 -10.06
CA GLY A 59 26.62 5.97 -9.23
C GLY A 59 26.10 5.88 -7.81
N THR A 60 25.50 6.96 -7.30
CA THR A 60 25.11 7.09 -5.89
C THR A 60 23.78 7.82 -5.73
N ALA A 61 23.09 7.56 -4.60
CA ALA A 61 21.90 8.29 -4.22
C ALA A 61 22.17 9.81 -4.09
N ASP A 62 23.34 10.19 -3.53
CA ASP A 62 23.70 11.60 -3.36
C ASP A 62 23.73 12.34 -4.70
N GLU A 63 24.32 11.74 -5.75
CA GLU A 63 24.33 12.32 -7.10
C GLU A 63 22.92 12.46 -7.67
N VAL A 64 22.04 11.49 -7.43
CA VAL A 64 20.62 11.53 -7.89
C VAL A 64 19.89 12.67 -7.19
N TRP A 65 19.95 12.73 -5.85
CA TRP A 65 19.27 13.75 -5.08
C TRP A 65 19.79 15.16 -5.39
N ASP A 66 21.10 15.34 -5.53
CA ASP A 66 21.70 16.64 -5.87
C ASP A 66 21.31 17.13 -7.27
N THR A 67 21.15 16.21 -8.22
CA THR A 67 20.83 16.54 -9.61
C THR A 67 19.34 16.83 -9.83
N ALA A 68 18.45 16.14 -9.11
CA ALA A 68 17.02 16.14 -9.38
C ALA A 68 16.29 17.38 -8.87
N ASP A 69 15.36 17.88 -9.69
CA ASP A 69 14.33 18.85 -9.30
C ASP A 69 13.12 18.11 -8.68
N LEU A 70 12.77 16.95 -9.24
CA LEU A 70 11.71 16.03 -8.80
C LEU A 70 12.33 14.68 -8.48
N VAL A 71 12.23 14.27 -7.23
CA VAL A 71 12.64 12.94 -6.75
C VAL A 71 11.43 12.03 -6.66
N LEU A 72 11.51 10.89 -7.31
CA LEU A 72 10.49 9.84 -7.27
C LEU A 72 11.00 8.70 -6.39
N LYS A 73 10.22 8.32 -5.39
CA LYS A 73 10.47 7.16 -4.52
C LYS A 73 9.20 6.32 -4.39
N VAL A 74 9.37 5.12 -3.86
CA VAL A 74 8.25 4.27 -3.46
C VAL A 74 7.90 4.51 -2.00
N LYS A 75 8.90 4.53 -1.10
CA LYS A 75 8.69 4.72 0.34
C LYS A 75 9.23 6.06 0.82
N GLU A 76 8.71 6.48 1.97
CA GLU A 76 9.17 7.66 2.68
C GLU A 76 10.67 7.63 2.94
N PRO A 77 11.34 8.80 2.91
CA PRO A 77 12.72 8.90 3.33
C PRO A 77 12.93 8.43 4.76
N ILE A 78 14.07 7.81 5.03
CA ILE A 78 14.52 7.42 6.36
C ILE A 78 15.72 8.28 6.81
N ALA A 79 16.18 8.11 8.04
CA ALA A 79 17.22 8.95 8.64
C ALA A 79 18.49 9.07 7.78
N GLU A 80 18.84 8.01 7.05
CA GLU A 80 20.00 8.00 6.14
C GLU A 80 19.83 8.92 4.91
N GLU A 81 18.60 9.32 4.60
CA GLU A 81 18.27 10.13 3.43
C GLU A 81 17.95 11.59 3.78
N TYR A 82 17.65 11.91 5.05
CA TYR A 82 17.15 13.24 5.43
C TYR A 82 18.10 14.39 5.04
N HIS A 83 19.42 14.16 5.09
CA HIS A 83 20.42 15.15 4.72
C HIS A 83 20.45 15.48 3.23
N ARG A 84 19.81 14.68 2.36
CA ARG A 84 19.73 14.87 0.90
C ARG A 84 18.59 15.80 0.48
N MET A 85 17.59 15.93 1.34
CA MET A 85 16.41 16.76 1.05
C MET A 85 16.76 18.25 1.11
N ARG A 86 16.26 19.03 0.17
CA ARG A 86 16.54 20.46 0.12
C ARG A 86 15.36 21.30 -0.31
N LYS A 87 15.37 22.58 0.13
CA LYS A 87 14.37 23.57 -0.30
C LYS A 87 14.36 23.73 -1.82
N GLY A 88 13.15 23.82 -2.40
CA GLY A 88 12.93 23.97 -3.84
C GLY A 88 12.88 22.64 -4.61
N GLN A 89 13.22 21.55 -3.97
CA GLN A 89 13.09 20.19 -4.52
C GLN A 89 11.69 19.66 -4.27
N VAL A 90 11.19 18.80 -5.16
CA VAL A 90 9.92 18.10 -5.03
C VAL A 90 10.19 16.63 -4.76
N LEU A 91 9.49 16.06 -3.79
CA LEU A 91 9.48 14.62 -3.50
C LEU A 91 8.07 14.08 -3.75
N PHE A 92 7.93 13.05 -4.57
CA PHE A 92 6.66 12.37 -4.85
C PHE A 92 6.80 10.87 -4.52
N THR A 93 6.14 10.42 -3.47
CA THR A 93 6.30 9.08 -2.87
C THR A 93 5.17 8.77 -1.90
N TYR A 94 5.08 7.52 -1.37
CA TYR A 94 4.36 7.26 -0.13
C TYR A 94 5.10 7.89 1.05
N LEU A 95 4.40 8.54 1.96
CA LEU A 95 4.99 9.25 3.10
C LEU A 95 4.56 8.68 4.47
N HIS A 96 3.31 8.30 4.63
CA HIS A 96 2.75 7.77 5.89
C HIS A 96 3.10 8.61 7.13
N LEU A 97 3.07 9.94 7.01
CA LEU A 97 3.57 10.90 8.00
C LEU A 97 2.91 10.77 9.38
N ALA A 98 1.62 10.42 9.43
CA ALA A 98 0.92 10.21 10.69
C ALA A 98 1.54 9.11 11.59
N ALA A 99 2.32 8.19 10.98
CA ALA A 99 3.01 7.10 11.67
C ALA A 99 4.49 7.41 11.95
N SER A 100 5.05 8.52 11.44
CA SER A 100 6.47 8.83 11.55
C SER A 100 6.74 10.30 11.86
N ARG A 101 6.80 10.64 13.15
CA ARG A 101 7.19 11.98 13.60
C ARG A 101 8.59 12.40 13.11
N PRO A 102 9.64 11.53 13.14
CA PRO A 102 10.96 11.90 12.64
C PRO A 102 10.99 12.26 11.15
N CYS A 103 10.27 11.52 10.30
CA CYS A 103 10.18 11.82 8.87
C CYS A 103 9.45 13.15 8.64
N THR A 104 8.36 13.40 9.38
CA THR A 104 7.61 14.65 9.29
C THR A 104 8.50 15.84 9.66
N ASP A 105 9.20 15.77 10.78
CA ASP A 105 10.10 16.84 11.23
C ASP A 105 11.21 17.09 10.20
N ALA A 106 11.83 16.05 9.65
CA ALA A 106 12.88 16.17 8.63
C ALA A 106 12.39 16.84 7.33
N LEU A 107 11.17 16.49 6.87
CA LEU A 107 10.56 17.14 5.71
C LEU A 107 10.29 18.63 5.96
N LEU A 108 9.80 18.98 7.15
CA LEU A 108 9.55 20.37 7.53
C LEU A 108 10.85 21.17 7.65
N GLU A 109 11.88 20.60 8.29
CA GLU A 109 13.19 21.24 8.48
C GLU A 109 13.92 21.46 7.15
N SER A 110 13.87 20.51 6.22
CA SER A 110 14.52 20.63 4.90
C SER A 110 13.86 21.66 3.99
N GLY A 111 12.58 21.98 4.24
CA GLY A 111 11.78 22.84 3.39
C GLY A 111 11.47 22.26 2.00
N ILE A 112 11.63 20.94 1.81
CA ILE A 112 11.26 20.23 0.59
C ILE A 112 9.74 20.30 0.37
N THR A 113 9.30 20.33 -0.89
CA THR A 113 7.89 20.14 -1.24
C THR A 113 7.61 18.65 -1.35
N SER A 114 6.77 18.10 -0.48
CA SER A 114 6.43 16.69 -0.53
C SER A 114 4.98 16.43 -0.92
N ILE A 115 4.79 15.54 -1.87
CA ILE A 115 3.50 15.12 -2.40
C ILE A 115 3.35 13.62 -2.12
N ALA A 116 2.34 13.25 -1.33
CA ALA A 116 2.12 11.88 -0.90
C ALA A 116 1.18 11.14 -1.85
N TYR A 117 1.55 9.94 -2.28
CA TYR A 117 0.69 9.09 -3.11
C TYR A 117 -0.62 8.75 -2.41
N GLU A 118 -0.57 8.42 -1.12
CA GLU A 118 -1.72 7.94 -0.35
C GLU A 118 -2.75 9.01 0.01
N THR A 119 -2.44 10.28 -0.20
CA THR A 119 -3.37 11.39 0.06
C THR A 119 -3.95 12.00 -1.21
N VAL A 120 -3.49 11.60 -2.39
CA VAL A 120 -4.18 11.92 -3.67
C VAL A 120 -5.54 11.25 -3.65
N GLN A 121 -6.60 12.04 -3.72
CA GLN A 121 -7.96 11.54 -3.55
C GLN A 121 -8.91 12.12 -4.61
N LEU A 122 -9.63 11.23 -5.30
CA LEU A 122 -10.66 11.60 -6.26
C LEU A 122 -11.95 12.09 -5.58
N PRO A 123 -12.83 12.80 -6.30
CA PRO A 123 -14.08 13.34 -5.73
C PRO A 123 -15.03 12.28 -5.13
N ASP A 124 -14.93 11.04 -5.58
CA ASP A 124 -15.69 9.90 -5.05
C ASP A 124 -15.07 9.30 -3.76
N GLY A 125 -13.96 9.88 -3.27
CA GLY A 125 -13.22 9.43 -2.10
C GLY A 125 -12.24 8.29 -2.37
N SER A 126 -12.10 7.82 -3.61
CA SER A 126 -11.13 6.79 -3.96
C SER A 126 -9.69 7.33 -3.94
N LEU A 127 -8.73 6.45 -3.66
CA LEU A 127 -7.30 6.74 -3.55
C LEU A 127 -6.56 6.07 -4.72
N PRO A 128 -6.46 6.71 -5.88
CA PRO A 128 -6.01 6.08 -7.13
C PRO A 128 -4.57 5.59 -7.07
N LEU A 129 -3.70 6.24 -6.29
CA LEU A 129 -2.29 5.88 -6.19
C LEU A 129 -2.02 4.84 -5.07
N LEU A 130 -2.97 4.66 -4.14
CA LEU A 130 -2.92 3.60 -3.12
C LEU A 130 -3.57 2.29 -3.61
N ALA A 131 -4.56 2.40 -4.49
CA ALA A 131 -5.35 1.26 -4.97
C ALA A 131 -4.49 0.09 -5.52
N PRO A 132 -3.44 0.29 -6.34
CA PRO A 132 -2.62 -0.82 -6.85
C PRO A 132 -1.96 -1.64 -5.75
N MET A 133 -1.46 -0.99 -4.70
CA MET A 133 -0.84 -1.71 -3.57
C MET A 133 -1.89 -2.45 -2.75
N SER A 134 -3.08 -1.89 -2.63
CA SER A 134 -4.23 -2.58 -2.03
C SER A 134 -4.68 -3.80 -2.84
N GLU A 135 -4.63 -3.73 -4.17
CA GLU A 135 -4.90 -4.89 -5.04
C GLU A 135 -3.84 -5.97 -4.87
N VAL A 136 -2.57 -5.61 -4.89
CA VAL A 136 -1.46 -6.57 -4.71
C VAL A 136 -1.57 -7.26 -3.35
N ALA A 137 -1.71 -6.51 -2.26
CA ALA A 137 -1.86 -7.07 -0.91
C ALA A 137 -3.09 -7.97 -0.80
N GLY A 138 -4.23 -7.54 -1.36
CA GLY A 138 -5.45 -8.34 -1.40
C GLY A 138 -5.26 -9.66 -2.13
N ARG A 139 -4.60 -9.65 -3.29
CA ARG A 139 -4.32 -10.88 -4.07
C ARG A 139 -3.31 -11.81 -3.41
N MET A 140 -2.39 -11.25 -2.62
CA MET A 140 -1.41 -12.05 -1.86
C MET A 140 -2.03 -12.71 -0.62
N ALA A 141 -2.99 -12.08 0.04
CA ALA A 141 -3.52 -12.57 1.31
C ALA A 141 -4.06 -14.01 1.25
N PRO A 142 -4.84 -14.45 0.25
CA PRO A 142 -5.24 -15.85 0.15
C PRO A 142 -4.08 -16.80 -0.13
N GLN A 143 -3.03 -16.36 -0.84
CA GLN A 143 -1.86 -17.18 -1.16
C GLN A 143 -1.04 -17.48 0.10
N VAL A 144 -0.74 -16.44 0.90
CA VAL A 144 -0.05 -16.62 2.19
C VAL A 144 -0.94 -17.37 3.17
N GLY A 145 -2.25 -17.11 3.19
CA GLY A 145 -3.22 -17.83 3.97
C GLY A 145 -3.25 -19.32 3.64
N ALA A 146 -3.24 -19.67 2.35
CA ALA A 146 -3.22 -21.06 1.90
C ALA A 146 -1.92 -21.79 2.30
N HIS A 147 -0.76 -21.10 2.20
CA HIS A 147 0.51 -21.64 2.67
C HIS A 147 0.48 -21.92 4.17
N HIS A 148 0.03 -20.95 4.95
CA HIS A 148 -0.01 -21.10 6.43
C HIS A 148 -1.15 -21.98 6.94
N LEU A 149 -2.15 -22.35 6.14
CA LEU A 149 -3.12 -23.39 6.46
C LEU A 149 -2.53 -24.80 6.40
N GLN A 150 -1.43 -25.00 5.66
CA GLN A 150 -0.72 -26.28 5.61
C GLN A 150 -0.04 -26.57 6.95
N SER A 151 0.19 -27.84 7.26
CA SER A 151 0.76 -28.25 8.55
C SER A 151 2.21 -27.81 8.73
N ASP A 152 2.99 -27.79 7.65
CA ASP A 152 4.37 -27.25 7.62
C ASP A 152 4.41 -25.72 7.71
N GLY A 153 3.37 -25.05 7.24
CA GLY A 153 3.13 -23.61 7.45
C GLY A 153 2.63 -23.25 8.85
N GLY A 154 2.43 -24.24 9.73
CA GLY A 154 1.96 -24.05 11.11
C GLY A 154 0.45 -24.12 11.29
N GLY A 155 -0.33 -24.32 10.24
CA GLY A 155 -1.78 -24.36 10.24
C GLY A 155 -2.37 -25.73 10.54
N ARG A 156 -3.67 -25.86 10.30
CA ARG A 156 -4.46 -27.06 10.63
C ARG A 156 -4.49 -28.15 9.56
N GLY A 157 -3.67 -28.02 8.50
CA GLY A 157 -3.58 -29.00 7.42
C GLY A 157 -4.79 -29.00 6.48
N VAL A 158 -5.35 -27.82 6.18
CA VAL A 158 -6.52 -27.66 5.29
C VAL A 158 -6.08 -27.17 3.92
N LEU A 159 -6.53 -27.85 2.87
CA LEU A 159 -6.33 -27.41 1.49
C LEU A 159 -7.43 -26.42 1.11
N MET A 160 -7.04 -25.29 0.51
CA MET A 160 -7.94 -24.17 0.21
C MET A 160 -9.19 -24.59 -0.58
N GLY A 161 -9.02 -25.33 -1.67
CA GLY A 161 -10.14 -25.77 -2.51
C GLY A 161 -10.74 -27.14 -2.15
N GLY A 162 -10.29 -27.78 -1.06
CA GLY A 162 -10.69 -29.14 -0.77
C GLY A 162 -10.32 -30.14 -1.87
N VAL A 163 -10.97 -31.27 -1.88
CA VAL A 163 -10.91 -32.28 -2.96
C VAL A 163 -12.26 -33.02 -3.02
N SER A 164 -12.45 -33.87 -4.03
CA SER A 164 -13.68 -34.66 -4.18
C SER A 164 -14.03 -35.42 -2.88
N GLY A 165 -15.18 -35.13 -2.30
CA GLY A 165 -15.64 -35.73 -1.04
C GLY A 165 -15.13 -35.03 0.22
N VAL A 166 -14.35 -33.95 0.12
CA VAL A 166 -13.82 -33.15 1.25
C VAL A 166 -14.15 -31.68 1.03
N TYR A 167 -14.65 -31.01 2.08
CA TYR A 167 -14.99 -29.59 2.01
C TYR A 167 -13.78 -28.69 1.71
N ALA A 168 -14.02 -27.60 0.99
CA ALA A 168 -13.09 -26.51 0.83
C ALA A 168 -12.89 -25.73 2.15
N ALA A 169 -11.81 -24.96 2.24
CA ALA A 169 -11.59 -24.06 3.35
C ALA A 169 -12.64 -22.95 3.36
N LYS A 170 -13.08 -22.54 4.56
CA LYS A 170 -13.95 -21.38 4.77
C LYS A 170 -13.09 -20.14 4.95
N VAL A 171 -13.19 -19.22 4.01
CA VAL A 171 -12.47 -17.95 3.97
C VAL A 171 -13.43 -16.81 4.27
N VAL A 172 -13.16 -16.06 5.32
CA VAL A 172 -13.91 -14.84 5.69
C VAL A 172 -13.07 -13.63 5.35
N VAL A 173 -13.61 -12.74 4.53
CA VAL A 173 -12.97 -11.47 4.16
C VAL A 173 -13.74 -10.33 4.83
N LEU A 174 -13.09 -9.62 5.74
CA LEU A 174 -13.63 -8.48 6.46
C LEU A 174 -13.25 -7.18 5.73
N GLY A 175 -14.22 -6.59 5.04
CA GLY A 175 -14.10 -5.40 4.20
C GLY A 175 -14.21 -5.72 2.71
N ALA A 176 -15.13 -5.03 2.00
CA ALA A 176 -15.34 -5.11 0.55
C ALA A 176 -14.75 -3.89 -0.18
N GLY A 177 -13.61 -3.37 0.30
CA GLY A 177 -12.78 -2.38 -0.39
C GLY A 177 -11.91 -3.02 -1.47
N VAL A 178 -10.95 -2.27 -2.00
CA VAL A 178 -10.04 -2.74 -3.08
C VAL A 178 -9.30 -4.03 -2.66
N SER A 179 -8.71 -4.04 -1.46
CA SER A 179 -7.99 -5.22 -0.94
C SER A 179 -8.91 -6.41 -0.73
N GLY A 180 -10.08 -6.20 -0.10
CA GLY A 180 -11.01 -7.28 0.21
C GLY A 180 -11.63 -7.91 -1.02
N MET A 181 -12.02 -7.10 -2.02
CA MET A 181 -12.51 -7.61 -3.31
C MET A 181 -11.42 -8.41 -4.04
N SER A 182 -10.17 -7.94 -4.00
CA SER A 182 -9.03 -8.66 -4.57
C SER A 182 -8.74 -9.98 -3.84
N ALA A 183 -8.85 -9.98 -2.51
CA ALA A 183 -8.72 -11.19 -1.70
C ALA A 183 -9.85 -12.20 -1.99
N ALA A 184 -11.09 -11.73 -2.04
CA ALA A 184 -12.24 -12.56 -2.38
C ALA A 184 -12.10 -13.20 -3.77
N ALA A 185 -11.64 -12.44 -4.76
CA ALA A 185 -11.40 -12.93 -6.12
C ALA A 185 -10.40 -14.09 -6.17
N ILE A 186 -9.27 -13.95 -5.47
CA ILE A 186 -8.24 -14.99 -5.45
C ILE A 186 -8.67 -16.20 -4.62
N ALA A 187 -9.27 -16.01 -3.45
CA ALA A 187 -9.77 -17.10 -2.63
C ALA A 187 -10.84 -17.93 -3.40
N LEU A 188 -11.72 -17.25 -4.11
CA LEU A 188 -12.72 -17.89 -4.96
C LEU A 188 -12.05 -18.65 -6.14
N GLY A 189 -11.03 -18.04 -6.78
CA GLY A 189 -10.24 -18.70 -7.81
C GLY A 189 -9.48 -19.95 -7.33
N MET A 190 -9.15 -20.01 -6.02
CA MET A 190 -8.60 -21.18 -5.35
C MET A 190 -9.67 -22.17 -4.89
N GLN A 191 -10.94 -21.95 -5.27
CA GLN A 191 -12.10 -22.79 -4.98
C GLN A 191 -12.46 -22.89 -3.49
N ALA A 192 -12.14 -21.85 -2.71
CA ALA A 192 -12.56 -21.75 -1.31
C ALA A 192 -14.06 -21.40 -1.20
N GLU A 193 -14.65 -21.74 -0.05
CA GLU A 193 -15.95 -21.18 0.36
C GLU A 193 -15.72 -19.77 0.90
N VAL A 194 -16.18 -18.74 0.17
CA VAL A 194 -15.86 -17.34 0.48
C VAL A 194 -17.07 -16.59 1.03
N LEU A 195 -16.88 -15.97 2.21
CA LEU A 195 -17.82 -15.03 2.81
C LEU A 195 -17.20 -13.63 2.86
N LEU A 196 -17.82 -12.67 2.17
CA LEU A 196 -17.41 -11.27 2.15
C LEU A 196 -18.31 -10.44 3.07
N VAL A 197 -17.70 -9.73 4.02
CA VAL A 197 -18.39 -8.96 5.06
C VAL A 197 -18.06 -7.48 4.93
N ASP A 198 -19.06 -6.59 4.78
CA ASP A 198 -18.87 -5.13 4.77
C ASP A 198 -20.08 -4.42 5.37
N LYS A 199 -19.89 -3.25 5.94
CA LYS A 199 -20.98 -2.38 6.40
C LYS A 199 -21.70 -1.66 5.24
N ASN A 200 -21.07 -1.52 4.10
CA ASN A 200 -21.58 -0.81 2.93
C ASN A 200 -22.34 -1.77 2.00
N ILE A 201 -23.66 -1.72 2.06
CA ILE A 201 -24.54 -2.57 1.25
C ILE A 201 -24.35 -2.35 -0.27
N ALA A 202 -23.96 -1.14 -0.71
CA ALA A 202 -23.70 -0.90 -2.12
C ALA A 202 -22.48 -1.68 -2.62
N ARG A 203 -21.42 -1.78 -1.80
CA ARG A 203 -20.25 -2.62 -2.12
C ARG A 203 -20.61 -4.11 -2.16
N LEU A 204 -21.40 -4.59 -1.19
CA LEU A 204 -21.87 -5.97 -1.18
C LEU A 204 -22.72 -6.29 -2.40
N ARG A 205 -23.62 -5.37 -2.81
CA ARG A 205 -24.43 -5.51 -4.03
C ARG A 205 -23.56 -5.57 -5.28
N SER A 206 -22.49 -4.76 -5.35
CA SER A 206 -21.54 -4.80 -6.46
C SER A 206 -20.80 -6.14 -6.51
N ALA A 207 -20.37 -6.66 -5.35
CA ALA A 207 -19.75 -7.98 -5.25
C ALA A 207 -20.69 -9.10 -5.70
N ASP A 208 -21.93 -9.08 -5.23
CA ASP A 208 -22.95 -10.06 -5.61
C ASP A 208 -23.19 -10.05 -7.14
N ALA A 209 -23.31 -8.87 -7.74
CA ALA A 209 -23.46 -8.72 -9.19
C ALA A 209 -22.24 -9.26 -9.98
N ILE A 210 -21.02 -9.06 -9.48
CA ILE A 210 -19.80 -9.54 -10.13
C ILE A 210 -19.68 -11.06 -10.03
N TYR A 211 -19.90 -11.62 -8.84
CA TYR A 211 -19.63 -13.03 -8.56
C TYR A 211 -20.86 -13.94 -8.69
N GLN A 212 -22.06 -13.37 -8.93
CA GLN A 212 -23.28 -14.11 -9.29
C GLN A 212 -23.58 -15.31 -8.37
N GLY A 213 -23.45 -15.10 -7.06
CA GLY A 213 -23.71 -16.14 -6.05
C GLY A 213 -22.56 -17.13 -5.81
N HIS A 214 -21.42 -16.99 -6.50
CA HIS A 214 -20.24 -17.85 -6.24
C HIS A 214 -19.53 -17.52 -4.92
N LEU A 215 -19.80 -16.37 -4.31
CA LEU A 215 -19.44 -16.04 -2.94
C LEU A 215 -20.69 -15.55 -2.18
N GLN A 216 -20.63 -15.63 -0.85
CA GLN A 216 -21.68 -15.10 -0.01
C GLN A 216 -21.31 -13.69 0.46
N THR A 217 -22.31 -12.82 0.62
CA THR A 217 -22.15 -11.48 1.15
C THR A 217 -22.99 -11.29 2.40
N VAL A 218 -22.41 -10.68 3.46
CA VAL A 218 -23.10 -10.43 4.72
C VAL A 218 -22.85 -8.99 5.20
N ALA A 219 -23.91 -8.34 5.69
CA ALA A 219 -23.80 -7.02 6.30
C ALA A 219 -23.06 -7.11 7.64
N SER A 220 -22.00 -6.29 7.79
CA SER A 220 -21.13 -6.29 8.96
C SER A 220 -21.86 -5.78 10.22
N ASN A 221 -21.87 -6.61 11.22
CA ASN A 221 -22.17 -6.27 12.62
C ASN A 221 -21.45 -7.27 13.54
N ALA A 222 -21.41 -6.98 14.83
CA ALA A 222 -20.64 -7.81 15.78
C ALA A 222 -21.08 -9.27 15.79
N TYR A 223 -22.38 -9.55 15.74
CA TYR A 223 -22.93 -10.91 15.75
C TYR A 223 -22.52 -11.70 14.51
N GLU A 224 -22.63 -11.11 13.30
CA GLU A 224 -22.27 -11.79 12.06
C GLU A 224 -20.77 -12.01 11.92
N ILE A 225 -19.95 -11.05 12.41
CA ILE A 225 -18.49 -11.22 12.46
C ILE A 225 -18.12 -12.37 13.38
N GLU A 226 -18.67 -12.42 14.60
CA GLU A 226 -18.43 -13.49 15.57
C GLU A 226 -18.76 -14.85 14.97
N ARG A 227 -19.97 -15.00 14.43
CA ARG A 227 -20.45 -16.24 13.80
C ARG A 227 -19.55 -16.69 12.64
N ALA A 228 -19.14 -15.77 11.78
CA ALA A 228 -18.31 -16.06 10.62
C ALA A 228 -16.89 -16.48 11.04
N VAL A 229 -16.28 -15.73 11.97
CA VAL A 229 -14.88 -15.94 12.40
C VAL A 229 -14.69 -17.26 13.13
N ILE A 230 -15.63 -17.66 14.02
CA ILE A 230 -15.56 -18.94 14.74
C ILE A 230 -15.49 -20.13 13.78
N ASP A 231 -16.23 -20.09 12.68
CA ASP A 231 -16.27 -21.18 11.70
C ASP A 231 -15.27 -21.05 10.54
N ALA A 232 -14.44 -20.00 10.55
CA ALA A 232 -13.44 -19.75 9.50
C ALA A 232 -12.21 -20.67 9.66
N ASP A 233 -11.63 -21.04 8.53
CA ASP A 233 -10.28 -21.60 8.43
C ASP A 233 -9.26 -20.48 8.19
N LEU A 234 -9.65 -19.46 7.38
CA LEU A 234 -8.87 -18.28 7.09
C LEU A 234 -9.72 -17.01 7.27
N VAL A 235 -9.22 -16.05 8.02
CA VAL A 235 -9.81 -14.70 8.12
C VAL A 235 -8.85 -13.69 7.51
N ILE A 236 -9.34 -12.86 6.62
CA ILE A 236 -8.57 -11.78 5.97
C ILE A 236 -9.14 -10.44 6.41
N GLY A 237 -8.36 -9.67 7.16
CA GLY A 237 -8.67 -8.31 7.58
C GLY A 237 -8.29 -7.31 6.48
N ALA A 238 -9.29 -6.70 5.84
CA ALA A 238 -9.12 -5.84 4.67
C ALA A 238 -9.87 -4.49 4.82
N VAL A 239 -10.02 -4.01 6.05
CA VAL A 239 -10.70 -2.75 6.33
C VAL A 239 -9.68 -1.62 6.40
N LEU A 240 -9.86 -0.62 5.57
CA LEU A 240 -9.06 0.60 5.53
C LEU A 240 -9.98 1.81 5.80
N VAL A 241 -9.54 2.69 6.71
CA VAL A 241 -10.15 4.00 6.92
C VAL A 241 -9.11 5.06 6.56
N PRO A 242 -9.32 5.84 5.49
CA PRO A 242 -8.36 6.85 5.06
C PRO A 242 -8.02 7.82 6.20
N GLY A 243 -6.73 8.00 6.50
CA GLY A 243 -6.24 8.92 7.52
C GLY A 243 -6.52 8.54 8.98
N ALA A 244 -7.10 7.36 9.26
CA ALA A 244 -7.42 6.91 10.61
C ALA A 244 -6.96 5.46 10.87
N LYS A 245 -6.92 5.07 12.13
CA LYS A 245 -6.68 3.66 12.50
C LYS A 245 -7.82 2.77 12.01
N ALA A 246 -7.48 1.56 11.61
CA ALA A 246 -8.48 0.54 11.29
C ALA A 246 -9.36 0.24 12.53
N PRO A 247 -10.66 0.00 12.36
CA PRO A 247 -11.51 -0.44 13.46
C PRO A 247 -11.13 -1.86 13.89
N MET A 248 -11.07 -2.12 15.18
CA MET A 248 -10.91 -3.46 15.73
C MET A 248 -12.19 -4.27 15.51
N LEU A 249 -12.09 -5.35 14.74
CA LEU A 249 -13.22 -6.19 14.36
C LEU A 249 -13.21 -7.59 15.02
N VAL A 250 -12.03 -8.11 15.35
CA VAL A 250 -11.85 -9.43 15.94
C VAL A 250 -11.09 -9.30 17.26
N SER A 251 -11.76 -9.59 18.36
CA SER A 251 -11.18 -9.52 19.70
C SER A 251 -10.33 -10.75 20.03
N ASN A 252 -9.44 -10.63 21.02
CA ASN A 252 -8.67 -11.76 21.58
C ASN A 252 -9.58 -12.91 22.05
N GLN A 253 -10.70 -12.55 22.72
CA GLN A 253 -11.70 -13.55 23.15
C GLN A 253 -12.28 -14.31 21.95
N LEU A 254 -12.57 -13.61 20.83
CA LEU A 254 -13.11 -14.25 19.63
C LEU A 254 -12.08 -15.19 18.98
N VAL A 255 -10.81 -14.80 18.92
CA VAL A 255 -9.70 -15.64 18.43
C VAL A 255 -9.59 -16.94 19.26
N SER A 256 -9.81 -16.88 20.57
CA SER A 256 -9.75 -18.06 21.43
C SER A 256 -10.80 -19.12 21.10
N GLN A 257 -11.88 -18.74 20.41
CA GLN A 257 -13.00 -19.62 20.01
C GLN A 257 -12.85 -20.15 18.57
N MET A 258 -11.87 -19.69 17.81
CA MET A 258 -11.62 -20.15 16.45
C MET A 258 -11.15 -21.60 16.41
N LYS A 259 -11.29 -22.22 15.24
CA LYS A 259 -10.77 -23.57 14.99
C LYS A 259 -9.24 -23.61 15.26
N PRO A 260 -8.71 -24.59 15.99
CA PRO A 260 -7.27 -24.72 16.18
C PRO A 260 -6.51 -24.79 14.84
N GLY A 261 -5.45 -23.98 14.69
CA GLY A 261 -4.65 -23.89 13.49
C GLY A 261 -5.30 -23.06 12.36
N SER A 262 -6.36 -22.30 12.65
CA SER A 262 -6.88 -21.29 11.74
C SER A 262 -5.86 -20.16 11.54
N VAL A 263 -5.96 -19.46 10.41
CA VAL A 263 -5.04 -18.40 10.01
C VAL A 263 -5.78 -17.05 9.93
N LEU A 264 -5.15 -15.99 10.45
CA LEU A 264 -5.63 -14.62 10.30
C LEU A 264 -4.57 -13.81 9.56
N VAL A 265 -4.95 -13.21 8.44
CA VAL A 265 -4.08 -12.32 7.64
C VAL A 265 -4.59 -10.90 7.78
N ASP A 266 -3.80 -10.00 8.36
CA ASP A 266 -4.17 -8.60 8.55
C ASP A 266 -3.50 -7.70 7.51
N ILE A 267 -4.23 -7.38 6.43
CA ILE A 267 -3.76 -6.43 5.41
C ILE A 267 -3.73 -4.98 5.94
N ALA A 268 -4.55 -4.69 6.96
CA ALA A 268 -4.69 -3.35 7.54
C ALA A 268 -3.58 -3.02 8.55
N ILE A 269 -2.57 -3.89 8.70
CA ILE A 269 -1.53 -3.76 9.74
C ILE A 269 -0.78 -2.42 9.71
N ASP A 270 -0.53 -1.85 8.53
CA ASP A 270 0.11 -0.54 8.38
C ASP A 270 -0.71 0.61 9.00
N GLN A 271 -1.99 0.37 9.28
CA GLN A 271 -2.92 1.30 9.96
C GLN A 271 -3.34 0.78 11.35
N GLY A 272 -2.52 -0.02 11.98
CA GLY A 272 -2.72 -0.56 13.33
C GLY A 272 -3.45 -1.88 13.40
N GLY A 273 -3.86 -2.45 12.25
CA GLY A 273 -4.55 -3.73 12.18
C GLY A 273 -6.01 -3.67 12.58
N CYS A 274 -6.79 -4.67 12.14
CA CYS A 274 -8.20 -4.81 12.48
C CYS A 274 -8.50 -5.97 13.44
N PHE A 275 -7.47 -6.64 13.96
CA PHE A 275 -7.57 -7.64 15.02
C PHE A 275 -6.89 -7.11 16.29
N GLU A 276 -7.43 -7.43 17.47
CA GLU A 276 -6.96 -6.88 18.76
C GLU A 276 -5.48 -7.21 19.02
N ASP A 277 -5.04 -8.40 18.64
CA ASP A 277 -3.67 -8.87 18.86
C ASP A 277 -2.74 -8.57 17.68
N SER A 278 -3.18 -7.83 16.67
CA SER A 278 -2.34 -7.50 15.52
C SER A 278 -1.13 -6.65 15.91
N HIS A 279 0.06 -7.10 15.53
CA HIS A 279 1.28 -6.29 15.57
C HIS A 279 2.13 -6.56 14.32
N PRO A 280 2.86 -5.55 13.83
CA PRO A 280 3.63 -5.70 12.60
C PRO A 280 4.68 -6.80 12.69
N THR A 281 4.76 -7.61 11.64
CA THR A 281 5.81 -8.62 11.41
C THR A 281 6.58 -8.28 10.14
N THR A 282 7.59 -9.08 9.83
CA THR A 282 8.46 -8.91 8.64
C THR A 282 8.37 -10.13 7.72
N HIS A 283 8.84 -9.98 6.48
CA HIS A 283 8.92 -11.13 5.55
C HIS A 283 9.87 -12.23 6.04
N ALA A 284 10.87 -11.90 6.89
CA ALA A 284 11.81 -12.87 7.45
C ALA A 284 11.20 -13.68 8.61
N ASP A 285 10.28 -13.08 9.39
CA ASP A 285 9.54 -13.72 10.48
C ASP A 285 8.07 -13.29 10.38
N PRO A 286 7.29 -13.93 9.49
CA PRO A 286 6.01 -13.40 9.05
C PRO A 286 4.84 -13.69 9.99
N THR A 287 4.97 -14.68 10.91
CA THR A 287 3.84 -15.18 11.67
C THR A 287 4.12 -15.32 13.17
N TYR A 288 3.07 -15.22 13.95
CA TYR A 288 3.08 -15.54 15.38
C TYR A 288 1.76 -16.19 15.81
N ARG A 289 1.75 -16.80 17.00
CA ARG A 289 0.55 -17.45 17.51
C ARG A 289 -0.18 -16.59 18.52
N VAL A 290 -1.51 -16.57 18.38
CA VAL A 290 -2.44 -16.06 19.38
C VAL A 290 -3.41 -17.20 19.69
N HIS A 291 -3.44 -17.67 20.93
CA HIS A 291 -4.13 -18.92 21.30
C HIS A 291 -3.72 -20.09 20.39
N ASN A 292 -4.68 -20.69 19.71
CA ASN A 292 -4.44 -21.80 18.78
C ASN A 292 -4.43 -21.35 17.30
N SER A 293 -4.50 -20.06 17.03
CA SER A 293 -4.53 -19.49 15.68
C SER A 293 -3.18 -18.89 15.29
N LEU A 294 -2.93 -18.77 13.99
CA LEU A 294 -1.71 -18.22 13.42
C LEU A 294 -2.02 -16.85 12.80
N PHE A 295 -1.29 -15.82 13.19
CA PHE A 295 -1.40 -14.47 12.66
C PHE A 295 -0.29 -14.23 11.65
N TYR A 296 -0.66 -13.67 10.51
CA TYR A 296 0.23 -13.13 9.49
C TYR A 296 -0.04 -11.62 9.35
N CYS A 297 0.87 -10.80 9.85
CA CYS A 297 0.72 -9.35 9.94
C CYS A 297 1.94 -8.63 9.32
N VAL A 298 2.42 -9.12 8.18
CA VAL A 298 3.59 -8.53 7.52
C VAL A 298 3.25 -7.15 7.00
N ALA A 299 3.95 -6.15 7.54
CA ALA A 299 3.94 -4.80 6.99
C ALA A 299 4.55 -4.79 5.59
N ASN A 300 3.97 -3.99 4.68
CA ASN A 300 4.46 -3.91 3.30
C ASN A 300 4.36 -5.24 2.51
N MET A 301 3.25 -5.95 2.61
CA MET A 301 3.02 -7.16 1.82
C MET A 301 3.38 -7.00 0.32
N PRO A 302 3.05 -5.88 -0.37
CA PRO A 302 3.41 -5.69 -1.78
C PRO A 302 4.91 -5.72 -2.07
N GLY A 303 5.77 -5.48 -1.08
CA GLY A 303 7.23 -5.56 -1.20
C GLY A 303 7.74 -6.96 -1.53
N ALA A 304 6.99 -8.02 -1.21
CA ALA A 304 7.38 -9.40 -1.55
C ALA A 304 7.24 -9.75 -3.04
N VAL A 305 6.54 -8.93 -3.81
CA VAL A 305 6.37 -9.10 -5.27
C VAL A 305 6.77 -7.82 -6.01
N PRO A 306 8.03 -7.39 -5.88
CA PRO A 306 8.48 -6.06 -6.29
C PRO A 306 8.28 -5.81 -7.79
N HIS A 307 8.50 -6.81 -8.65
CA HIS A 307 8.25 -6.68 -10.08
C HIS A 307 6.79 -6.28 -10.37
N THR A 308 5.82 -7.03 -9.87
CA THR A 308 4.39 -6.73 -10.08
C THR A 308 4.02 -5.39 -9.47
N SER A 309 4.48 -5.12 -8.26
CA SER A 309 4.17 -3.91 -7.50
C SER A 309 4.75 -2.65 -8.15
N THR A 310 5.96 -2.73 -8.69
CA THR A 310 6.60 -1.63 -9.45
C THR A 310 5.75 -1.25 -10.66
N TYR A 311 5.40 -2.21 -11.51
CA TYR A 311 4.59 -1.91 -12.69
C TYR A 311 3.17 -1.43 -12.32
N ALA A 312 2.54 -2.05 -11.33
CA ALA A 312 1.22 -1.64 -10.87
C ALA A 312 1.21 -0.20 -10.33
N LEU A 313 2.22 0.18 -9.55
CA LEU A 313 2.36 1.53 -9.01
C LEU A 313 2.68 2.55 -10.12
N THR A 314 3.71 2.27 -10.92
CA THR A 314 4.21 3.23 -11.91
C THR A 314 3.20 3.51 -13.02
N ASN A 315 2.36 2.54 -13.38
CA ASN A 315 1.27 2.75 -14.32
C ASN A 315 0.28 3.83 -13.88
N VAL A 316 0.03 3.96 -12.59
CA VAL A 316 -0.92 4.96 -12.06
C VAL A 316 -0.23 6.26 -11.64
N THR A 317 1.05 6.23 -11.25
CA THR A 317 1.79 7.44 -10.86
C THR A 317 2.30 8.23 -12.06
N LEU A 318 2.63 7.57 -13.17
CA LEU A 318 3.23 8.21 -14.36
C LEU A 318 2.43 9.41 -14.91
N PRO A 319 1.09 9.36 -15.05
CA PRO A 319 0.33 10.53 -15.50
C PRO A 319 0.56 11.77 -14.62
N TYR A 320 0.55 11.60 -13.31
CA TYR A 320 0.81 12.67 -12.34
C TYR A 320 2.27 13.14 -12.36
N VAL A 321 3.22 12.22 -12.53
CA VAL A 321 4.64 12.58 -12.71
C VAL A 321 4.84 13.45 -13.93
N LEU A 322 4.22 13.10 -15.07
CA LEU A 322 4.25 13.88 -16.29
C LEU A 322 3.61 15.25 -16.10
N GLU A 323 2.50 15.34 -15.41
CA GLU A 323 1.83 16.60 -15.11
C GLU A 323 2.71 17.53 -14.25
N ILE A 324 3.27 17.00 -13.16
CA ILE A 324 4.21 17.72 -12.30
C ILE A 324 5.45 18.15 -13.09
N ALA A 325 6.00 17.28 -13.93
CA ALA A 325 7.20 17.57 -14.71
C ALA A 325 6.96 18.62 -15.78
N ASN A 326 5.81 18.60 -16.47
CA ASN A 326 5.44 19.50 -17.55
C ASN A 326 5.08 20.90 -17.05
N LEU A 327 4.26 21.00 -16.00
CA LEU A 327 3.69 22.26 -15.51
C LEU A 327 4.51 22.87 -14.35
N GLY A 328 5.34 22.08 -13.69
CA GLY A 328 5.85 22.38 -12.35
C GLY A 328 4.82 22.05 -11.29
N TRP A 329 5.28 21.66 -10.10
CA TRP A 329 4.42 21.11 -9.05
C TRP A 329 3.25 22.05 -8.67
N ARG A 330 3.50 23.35 -8.57
CA ARG A 330 2.48 24.33 -8.12
C ARG A 330 1.31 24.45 -9.11
N ASP A 331 1.61 24.54 -10.39
CA ASP A 331 0.58 24.67 -11.42
C ASP A 331 -0.12 23.33 -11.69
N ALA A 332 0.60 22.21 -11.59
CA ALA A 332 -0.01 20.87 -11.62
C ALA A 332 -1.04 20.69 -10.51
N LEU A 333 -0.69 21.05 -9.26
CA LEU A 333 -1.61 20.94 -8.14
C LEU A 333 -2.80 21.92 -8.22
N ARG A 334 -2.62 23.06 -8.84
CA ARG A 334 -3.73 24.01 -9.12
C ARG A 334 -4.67 23.49 -10.19
N ALA A 335 -4.16 22.78 -11.17
CA ALA A 335 -4.94 22.21 -12.27
C ALA A 335 -5.73 20.97 -11.86
N ASP A 336 -5.15 20.13 -11.00
CA ASP A 336 -5.78 18.89 -10.51
C ASP A 336 -6.09 18.95 -8.99
N PRO A 337 -7.37 19.17 -8.60
CA PRO A 337 -7.78 19.18 -7.20
C PRO A 337 -7.52 17.86 -6.46
N ALA A 338 -7.51 16.71 -7.15
CA ALA A 338 -7.19 15.42 -6.53
C ALA A 338 -5.70 15.34 -6.19
N LEU A 339 -4.83 15.76 -7.11
CA LEU A 339 -3.39 15.84 -6.88
C LEU A 339 -3.05 16.87 -5.80
N ALA A 340 -3.79 17.98 -5.72
CA ALA A 340 -3.61 18.99 -4.68
C ALA A 340 -3.72 18.42 -3.26
N LEU A 341 -4.62 17.45 -3.02
CA LEU A 341 -4.74 16.74 -1.74
C LEU A 341 -3.51 15.89 -1.41
N GLY A 342 -2.67 15.61 -2.42
CA GLY A 342 -1.38 14.96 -2.25
C GLY A 342 -0.34 15.84 -1.52
N LEU A 343 -0.47 17.17 -1.53
CA LEU A 343 0.52 18.06 -0.92
C LEU A 343 0.54 17.88 0.61
N ASN A 344 1.65 17.40 1.14
CA ASN A 344 1.80 17.14 2.56
C ASN A 344 2.72 18.14 3.28
N THR A 345 3.80 18.60 2.61
CA THR A 345 4.67 19.65 3.15
C THR A 345 5.08 20.65 2.05
N GLN A 346 5.26 21.91 2.43
CA GLN A 346 5.78 22.94 1.52
C GLN A 346 6.50 24.03 2.33
N GLU A 347 7.81 24.20 2.04
CA GLU A 347 8.67 25.22 2.68
C GLU A 347 8.56 25.27 4.22
N GLY A 348 8.53 24.12 4.88
CA GLY A 348 8.45 24.00 6.33
C GLY A 348 7.03 24.07 6.90
N ILE A 349 6.01 24.12 6.05
CA ILE A 349 4.59 24.12 6.44
C ILE A 349 4.01 22.72 6.21
N LEU A 350 3.33 22.18 7.22
CA LEU A 350 2.54 20.95 7.09
C LEU A 350 1.19 21.29 6.46
N THR A 351 0.87 20.66 5.33
CA THR A 351 -0.33 20.95 4.53
C THR A 351 -1.36 19.82 4.53
N CYS A 352 -1.21 18.86 5.44
CA CYS A 352 -2.12 17.73 5.60
C CYS A 352 -2.73 17.75 7.02
N PRO A 353 -3.94 18.31 7.24
CA PRO A 353 -4.57 18.42 8.53
C PRO A 353 -4.69 17.10 9.31
N PRO A 354 -5.04 15.96 8.70
CA PRO A 354 -5.09 14.67 9.42
C PRO A 354 -3.74 14.26 10.03
N VAL A 355 -2.63 14.58 9.38
CA VAL A 355 -1.27 14.36 9.93
C VAL A 355 -1.02 15.31 11.10
N GLY A 356 -1.39 16.58 10.93
CA GLY A 356 -1.29 17.59 12.01
C GLY A 356 -2.04 17.17 13.27
N GLU A 357 -3.28 16.72 13.12
CA GLU A 357 -4.09 16.20 14.24
C GLU A 357 -3.45 14.98 14.91
N SER A 358 -2.96 14.03 14.11
CA SER A 358 -2.35 12.80 14.62
C SER A 358 -1.07 13.05 15.42
N LEU A 359 -0.25 14.04 14.99
CA LEU A 359 1.06 14.35 15.59
C LEU A 359 1.03 15.54 16.55
N GLY A 360 -0.11 16.22 16.69
CA GLY A 360 -0.21 17.44 17.50
C GLY A 360 0.59 18.61 16.92
N LEU A 361 0.67 18.70 15.58
CA LEU A 361 1.39 19.77 14.86
C LEU A 361 0.41 20.77 14.23
N PRO A 362 0.78 22.06 14.15
CA PRO A 362 0.01 23.01 13.37
C PRO A 362 0.06 22.62 11.88
N SER A 363 -1.09 22.74 11.22
CA SER A 363 -1.20 22.41 9.79
C SER A 363 -2.21 23.35 9.12
N VAL A 364 -2.07 23.50 7.82
CA VAL A 364 -2.99 24.24 6.94
C VAL A 364 -3.51 23.31 5.86
N THR A 365 -4.49 23.73 5.09
CA THR A 365 -4.95 22.97 3.91
C THR A 365 -4.06 23.25 2.70
N PRO A 366 -3.97 22.34 1.72
CA PRO A 366 -3.24 22.59 0.47
C PRO A 366 -3.70 23.88 -0.25
N SER A 367 -4.99 24.18 -0.21
CA SER A 367 -5.55 25.37 -0.86
C SER A 367 -5.03 26.70 -0.28
N GLU A 368 -4.64 26.72 1.01
CA GLU A 368 -4.11 27.92 1.67
C GLU A 368 -2.69 28.28 1.18
N VAL A 369 -1.94 27.30 0.68
CA VAL A 369 -0.57 27.53 0.16
C VAL A 369 -0.49 27.54 -1.37
N LEU A 370 -1.52 27.06 -2.05
CA LEU A 370 -1.60 27.05 -3.51
C LEU A 370 -2.19 28.35 -4.10
N ASN A 371 -2.94 29.12 -3.32
CA ASN A 371 -3.55 30.38 -3.72
C ASN A 371 -2.56 31.51 -3.97
#